data_c1b43f9714c66c32d825ba3290f6435f
#
_entry.id   c1b43f9714c66c32d825ba3290f6435f
#
_cell.length_a   1.000
_cell.length_b   1.000
_cell.length_c   1.000
_cell.angle_alpha   90.00
_cell.angle_beta   90.00
_cell.angle_gamma   90.00
#
_symmetry.space_group_name_H-M   'P 1'
#
loop_
_entity.id
_entity.type
_entity.pdbx_description
1 polymer ?
#
loop_
_entity_poly.entity_id
_entity_poly.type
_entity_poly.pdbx_seq_one_letter_code
_entity_poly.pdbx_strand_id
1 'polypeptide(L)'
;MNLTSFRDLLLEELRDIYDGEQQLVLALPLMAEAAVLPEMKQAFVNHLEETKQHIERLERMFLQFGESPQGNPCKTMQGLVAEAQDIIDLENEADPGVLEAALVALAQKIEHFEIAAYGAARTYAQILKFNSIATTLQETLDEEGKTNKLLNKIATQSVNPEAADATRPGKVLREAVVSVLETSHTK
;
A
#
# COMPACT_ATOMS: atom_id res chain seq x y z
N MET A 1 -14.74 -2.81 21.03
CA MET A 1 -13.40 -2.92 21.64
C MET A 1 -13.56 -3.12 23.16
N ASN A 2 -13.02 -4.19 23.71
CA ASN A 2 -12.98 -4.43 25.15
C ASN A 2 -11.51 -4.54 25.57
N LEU A 3 -10.97 -3.53 26.27
CA LEU A 3 -9.55 -3.44 26.63
C LEU A 3 -9.40 -3.58 28.15
N THR A 4 -9.57 -4.81 28.66
CA THR A 4 -9.44 -5.11 30.08
C THR A 4 -8.09 -5.70 30.46
N SER A 5 -7.33 -6.16 29.47
CA SER A 5 -5.99 -6.72 29.62
C SER A 5 -5.07 -6.36 28.46
N PHE A 6 -3.75 -6.51 28.66
CA PHE A 6 -2.78 -6.31 27.61
C PHE A 6 -2.89 -7.38 26.49
N ARG A 7 -3.44 -8.57 26.82
CA ARG A 7 -3.80 -9.60 25.83
C ARG A 7 -4.97 -9.12 24.96
N ASP A 8 -5.97 -8.46 25.54
CA ASP A 8 -7.10 -7.92 24.76
C ASP A 8 -6.59 -6.86 23.77
N LEU A 9 -5.66 -6.00 24.21
CA LEU A 9 -5.03 -5.01 23.31
C LEU A 9 -4.31 -5.67 22.13
N LEU A 10 -3.54 -6.73 22.37
CA LEU A 10 -2.90 -7.49 21.29
C LEU A 10 -3.94 -8.07 20.33
N LEU A 11 -5.01 -8.68 20.84
CA LEU A 11 -6.05 -9.28 20.00
C LEU A 11 -6.80 -8.23 19.16
N GLU A 12 -7.09 -7.07 19.73
CA GLU A 12 -7.74 -5.98 18.99
C GLU A 12 -6.82 -5.41 17.90
N GLU A 13 -5.52 -5.26 18.19
CA GLU A 13 -4.52 -4.85 17.19
C GLU A 13 -4.44 -5.85 16.03
N LEU A 14 -4.38 -7.16 16.35
CA LEU A 14 -4.36 -8.21 15.33
C LEU A 14 -5.65 -8.24 14.49
N ARG A 15 -6.82 -7.95 15.08
CA ARG A 15 -8.08 -7.83 14.34
C ARG A 15 -8.11 -6.62 13.42
N ASP A 16 -7.57 -5.49 13.88
CA ASP A 16 -7.46 -4.28 13.07
C ASP A 16 -6.54 -4.49 11.86
N ILE A 17 -5.39 -5.14 12.08
CA ILE A 17 -4.47 -5.54 11.00
C ILE A 17 -5.18 -6.51 10.04
N TYR A 18 -5.84 -7.55 10.54
CA TYR A 18 -6.51 -8.57 9.71
C TYR A 18 -7.57 -7.95 8.79
N ASP A 19 -8.38 -7.04 9.29
CA ASP A 19 -9.36 -6.32 8.48
C ASP A 19 -8.67 -5.38 7.47
N GLY A 20 -7.58 -4.73 7.88
CA GLY A 20 -6.77 -3.90 6.99
C GLY A 20 -6.23 -4.69 5.79
N GLU A 21 -5.62 -5.85 6.03
CA GLU A 21 -5.13 -6.75 4.99
C GLU A 21 -6.25 -7.21 4.03
N GLN A 22 -7.43 -7.53 4.58
CA GLN A 22 -8.59 -7.90 3.75
C GLN A 22 -9.03 -6.75 2.84
N GLN A 23 -8.99 -5.51 3.31
CA GLN A 23 -9.28 -4.34 2.49
C GLN A 23 -8.23 -4.16 1.38
N LEU A 24 -6.95 -4.39 1.68
CA LEU A 24 -5.86 -4.31 0.71
C LEU A 24 -5.95 -5.37 -0.39
N VAL A 25 -6.36 -6.60 -0.07
CA VAL A 25 -6.61 -7.64 -1.10
C VAL A 25 -7.59 -7.15 -2.16
N LEU A 26 -8.54 -6.28 -1.79
CA LEU A 26 -9.51 -5.71 -2.73
C LEU A 26 -8.97 -4.45 -3.45
N ALA A 27 -8.14 -3.65 -2.79
CA ALA A 27 -7.63 -2.40 -3.33
C ALA A 27 -6.43 -2.58 -4.26
N LEU A 28 -5.48 -3.46 -3.91
CA LEU A 28 -4.23 -3.66 -4.66
C LEU A 28 -4.42 -4.02 -6.13
N PRO A 29 -5.41 -4.86 -6.53
CA PRO A 29 -5.69 -5.09 -7.96
C PRO A 29 -6.08 -3.82 -8.72
N LEU A 30 -6.87 -2.94 -8.10
CA LEU A 30 -7.30 -1.68 -8.71
C LEU A 30 -6.12 -0.71 -8.83
N MET A 31 -5.29 -0.63 -7.81
CA MET A 31 -4.05 0.16 -7.85
C MET A 31 -3.08 -0.37 -8.91
N ALA A 32 -2.97 -1.69 -9.07
CA ALA A 32 -2.15 -2.31 -10.11
C ALA A 32 -2.68 -2.05 -11.52
N GLU A 33 -3.99 -1.97 -11.71
CA GLU A 33 -4.63 -1.64 -12.98
C GLU A 33 -4.38 -0.17 -13.35
N ALA A 34 -4.52 0.74 -12.40
CA ALA A 34 -4.31 2.17 -12.57
C ALA A 34 -2.82 2.56 -12.75
N ALA A 35 -1.88 1.74 -12.30
CA ALA A 35 -0.45 2.00 -12.44
C ALA A 35 -0.02 2.01 -13.91
N VAL A 36 0.74 3.04 -14.30
CA VAL A 36 1.27 3.22 -15.66
C VAL A 36 2.61 2.51 -15.85
N LEU A 37 3.53 2.65 -14.87
CA LEU A 37 4.84 2.04 -14.94
C LEU A 37 4.79 0.53 -14.67
N PRO A 38 5.37 -0.33 -15.54
CA PRO A 38 5.36 -1.78 -15.33
C PRO A 38 5.96 -2.22 -13.99
N GLU A 39 6.99 -1.51 -13.50
CA GLU A 39 7.61 -1.81 -12.22
C GLU A 39 6.69 -1.51 -11.04
N MET A 40 5.88 -0.45 -11.13
CA MET A 40 4.89 -0.10 -10.11
C MET A 40 3.73 -1.10 -10.11
N LYS A 41 3.23 -1.44 -11.28
CA LYS A 41 2.23 -2.51 -11.46
C LYS A 41 2.69 -3.83 -10.85
N GLN A 42 3.94 -4.23 -11.13
CA GLN A 42 4.50 -5.47 -10.59
C GLN A 42 4.67 -5.40 -9.07
N ALA A 43 5.02 -4.23 -8.51
CA ALA A 43 5.12 -4.04 -7.08
C ALA A 43 3.76 -4.31 -6.40
N PHE A 44 2.66 -3.76 -6.91
CA PHE A 44 1.31 -4.01 -6.38
C PHE A 44 0.86 -5.46 -6.52
N VAL A 45 1.18 -6.11 -7.66
CA VAL A 45 0.86 -7.54 -7.86
C VAL A 45 1.62 -8.42 -6.87
N ASN A 46 2.90 -8.14 -6.64
CA ASN A 46 3.70 -8.90 -5.67
C ASN A 46 3.20 -8.68 -4.25
N HIS A 47 2.90 -7.44 -3.89
CA HIS A 47 2.38 -7.11 -2.57
C HIS A 47 1.02 -7.77 -2.30
N LEU A 48 0.14 -7.87 -3.30
CA LEU A 48 -1.11 -8.63 -3.18
C LEU A 48 -0.88 -10.10 -2.78
N GLU A 49 0.14 -10.75 -3.31
CA GLU A 49 0.45 -12.14 -2.95
C GLU A 49 1.06 -12.23 -1.54
N GLU A 50 1.85 -11.24 -1.12
CA GLU A 50 2.36 -11.12 0.26
C GLU A 50 1.23 -10.88 1.25
N THR A 51 0.30 -9.93 0.98
CA THR A 51 -0.91 -9.64 1.76
C THR A 51 -1.76 -10.89 2.02
N LYS A 52 -1.97 -11.73 1.01
CA LYS A 52 -2.68 -13.00 1.19
C LYS A 52 -1.96 -13.93 2.18
N GLN A 53 -0.64 -13.97 2.15
CA GLN A 53 0.15 -14.77 3.10
C GLN A 53 0.10 -14.17 4.51
N HIS A 54 0.03 -12.82 4.64
CA HIS A 54 -0.15 -12.13 5.91
C HIS A 54 -1.49 -12.52 6.56
N ILE A 55 -2.58 -12.52 5.78
CA ILE A 55 -3.89 -12.99 6.23
C ILE A 55 -3.81 -14.42 6.78
N GLU A 56 -3.20 -15.34 6.04
CA GLU A 56 -3.05 -16.73 6.50
C GLU A 56 -2.22 -16.86 7.78
N ARG A 57 -1.18 -16.02 7.96
CA ARG A 57 -0.39 -15.98 9.20
C ARG A 57 -1.23 -15.49 10.37
N LEU A 58 -2.02 -14.44 10.17
CA LEU A 58 -2.93 -13.88 11.17
C LEU A 58 -3.99 -14.90 11.58
N GLU A 59 -4.63 -15.59 10.63
CA GLU A 59 -5.61 -16.64 10.92
C GLU A 59 -5.00 -17.76 11.77
N ARG A 60 -3.78 -18.19 11.46
CA ARG A 60 -3.06 -19.18 12.28
C ARG A 60 -2.76 -18.68 13.70
N MET A 61 -2.49 -17.38 13.88
CA MET A 61 -2.32 -16.79 15.22
C MET A 61 -3.63 -16.83 16.00
N PHE A 62 -4.76 -16.45 15.38
CA PHE A 62 -6.07 -16.50 16.01
C PHE A 62 -6.47 -17.93 16.40
N LEU A 63 -6.16 -18.94 15.60
CA LEU A 63 -6.34 -20.34 15.97
C LEU A 63 -5.53 -20.72 17.22
N GLN A 64 -4.29 -20.24 17.38
CA GLN A 64 -3.48 -20.49 18.58
C GLN A 64 -4.09 -19.82 19.83
N PHE A 65 -4.74 -18.67 19.66
CA PHE A 65 -5.42 -17.99 20.76
C PHE A 65 -6.78 -18.61 21.12
N GLY A 66 -7.35 -19.45 20.25
CA GLY A 66 -8.74 -19.95 20.36
C GLY A 66 -9.77 -18.83 20.15
N GLU A 67 -9.43 -17.81 19.35
CA GLU A 67 -10.22 -16.61 19.13
C GLU A 67 -10.61 -16.46 17.65
N SER A 68 -11.61 -15.62 17.37
CA SER A 68 -11.98 -15.24 16.01
C SER A 68 -11.13 -14.07 15.53
N PRO A 69 -10.67 -14.07 14.26
CA PRO A 69 -10.04 -12.91 13.66
C PRO A 69 -11.00 -11.76 13.37
N GLN A 70 -12.30 -12.02 13.36
CA GLN A 70 -13.32 -11.02 13.05
C GLN A 70 -13.39 -9.93 14.13
N GLY A 71 -13.33 -8.68 13.70
CA GLY A 71 -13.34 -7.49 14.55
C GLY A 71 -14.19 -6.36 13.96
N ASN A 72 -13.93 -5.15 14.44
CA ASN A 72 -14.48 -3.95 13.82
C ASN A 72 -13.65 -3.62 12.56
N PRO A 73 -14.25 -2.95 11.57
CA PRO A 73 -13.50 -2.48 10.41
C PRO A 73 -12.34 -1.54 10.79
N CYS A 74 -11.17 -1.76 10.18
CA CYS A 74 -10.02 -0.88 10.32
C CYS A 74 -10.29 0.46 9.64
N LYS A 75 -10.60 1.48 10.44
CA LYS A 75 -10.95 2.82 9.93
C LYS A 75 -9.77 3.52 9.26
N THR A 76 -8.56 3.24 9.71
CA THR A 76 -7.35 3.81 9.12
C THR A 76 -7.18 3.28 7.71
N MET A 77 -7.26 1.96 7.51
CA MET A 77 -7.17 1.36 6.19
C MET A 77 -8.35 1.77 5.29
N GLN A 78 -9.58 1.86 5.83
CA GLN A 78 -10.71 2.39 5.07
C GLN A 78 -10.44 3.79 4.50
N GLY A 79 -9.81 4.66 5.29
CA GLY A 79 -9.44 6.00 4.83
C GLY A 79 -8.37 5.97 3.73
N LEU A 80 -7.35 5.11 3.88
CA LEU A 80 -6.28 4.95 2.88
C LEU A 80 -6.81 4.36 1.57
N VAL A 81 -7.67 3.34 1.64
CA VAL A 81 -8.30 2.73 0.47
C VAL A 81 -9.26 3.71 -0.23
N ALA A 82 -9.99 4.52 0.53
CA ALA A 82 -10.81 5.58 -0.06
C ALA A 82 -9.95 6.63 -0.78
N GLU A 83 -8.82 7.05 -0.19
CA GLU A 83 -7.86 7.96 -0.86
C GLU A 83 -7.28 7.32 -2.14
N ALA A 84 -7.07 5.98 -2.16
CA ALA A 84 -6.65 5.27 -3.37
C ALA A 84 -7.70 5.38 -4.47
N GLN A 85 -8.97 5.16 -4.14
CA GLN A 85 -10.07 5.27 -5.09
C GLN A 85 -10.21 6.70 -5.63
N ASP A 86 -10.12 7.71 -4.75
CA ASP A 86 -10.16 9.11 -5.17
C ASP A 86 -9.06 9.46 -6.18
N ILE A 87 -7.84 8.91 -6.00
CA ILE A 87 -6.73 9.08 -6.95
C ILE A 87 -7.02 8.36 -8.27
N ILE A 88 -7.51 7.11 -8.23
CA ILE A 88 -7.83 6.31 -9.40
C ILE A 88 -8.94 6.98 -10.23
N ASP A 89 -9.94 7.55 -9.59
CA ASP A 89 -11.05 8.22 -10.26
C ASP A 89 -10.60 9.45 -11.09
N LEU A 90 -9.40 9.98 -10.82
CA LEU A 90 -8.81 11.09 -11.60
C LEU A 90 -8.08 10.63 -12.87
N GLU A 91 -8.09 9.33 -13.23
CA GLU A 91 -7.32 8.78 -14.37
C GLU A 91 -7.54 9.49 -15.71
N ASN A 92 -8.76 10.00 -15.95
CA ASN A 92 -9.12 10.72 -17.18
C ASN A 92 -8.92 12.25 -17.11
N GLU A 93 -8.58 12.78 -15.94
CA GLU A 93 -8.47 14.22 -15.70
C GLU A 93 -7.04 14.65 -15.35
N ALA A 94 -6.28 13.78 -14.69
CA ALA A 94 -4.92 14.05 -14.26
C ALA A 94 -3.87 13.69 -15.31
N ASP A 95 -2.70 14.32 -15.24
CA ASP A 95 -1.52 13.86 -15.95
C ASP A 95 -1.13 12.47 -15.44
N PRO A 96 -0.89 11.48 -16.33
CA PRO A 96 -0.59 10.11 -15.91
C PRO A 96 0.64 9.98 -14.99
N GLY A 97 1.70 10.78 -15.22
CA GLY A 97 2.88 10.76 -14.36
C GLY A 97 2.61 11.34 -12.98
N VAL A 98 1.78 12.38 -12.90
CA VAL A 98 1.36 12.98 -11.63
C VAL A 98 0.45 12.03 -10.85
N LEU A 99 -0.46 11.34 -11.53
CA LEU A 99 -1.30 10.31 -10.93
C LEU A 99 -0.47 9.16 -10.37
N GLU A 100 0.51 8.68 -11.12
CA GLU A 100 1.45 7.65 -10.67
C GLU A 100 2.23 8.10 -9.42
N ALA A 101 2.66 9.38 -9.37
CA ALA A 101 3.32 9.95 -8.20
C ALA A 101 2.40 10.01 -6.97
N ALA A 102 1.11 10.29 -7.17
CA ALA A 102 0.11 10.24 -6.11
C ALA A 102 -0.11 8.81 -5.60
N LEU A 103 -0.23 7.81 -6.51
CA LEU A 103 -0.40 6.40 -6.15
C LEU A 103 0.78 5.85 -5.37
N VAL A 104 2.03 6.14 -5.76
CA VAL A 104 3.21 5.65 -5.03
C VAL A 104 3.30 6.30 -3.65
N ALA A 105 2.96 7.58 -3.53
CA ALA A 105 2.95 8.28 -2.25
C ALA A 105 1.88 7.69 -1.30
N LEU A 106 0.72 7.34 -1.82
CA LEU A 106 -0.33 6.68 -1.05
C LEU A 106 0.08 5.26 -0.65
N ALA A 107 0.64 4.46 -1.57
CA ALA A 107 1.16 3.15 -1.24
C ALA A 107 2.16 3.20 -0.07
N GLN A 108 3.06 4.18 -0.06
CA GLN A 108 3.97 4.36 1.07
C GLN A 108 3.26 4.72 2.39
N LYS A 109 2.13 5.43 2.36
CA LYS A 109 1.33 5.67 3.58
C LYS A 109 0.73 4.36 4.11
N ILE A 110 0.27 3.49 3.21
CA ILE A 110 -0.25 2.16 3.56
C ILE A 110 0.84 1.34 4.24
N GLU A 111 2.02 1.21 3.62
CA GLU A 111 3.16 0.50 4.20
C GLU A 111 3.54 1.02 5.59
N HIS A 112 3.55 2.35 5.79
CA HIS A 112 3.88 2.93 7.09
C HIS A 112 2.83 2.64 8.16
N PHE A 113 1.55 2.55 7.78
CA PHE A 113 0.50 2.07 8.67
C PHE A 113 0.78 0.62 9.07
N GLU A 114 1.04 -0.28 8.12
CA GLU A 114 1.30 -1.69 8.38
C GLU A 114 2.58 -1.90 9.20
N ILE A 115 3.67 -1.21 8.88
CA ILE A 115 4.90 -1.22 9.67
C ILE A 115 4.64 -0.81 11.13
N ALA A 116 3.84 0.22 11.36
CA ALA A 116 3.49 0.66 12.70
C ALA A 116 2.63 -0.37 13.45
N ALA A 117 1.60 -0.89 12.80
CA ALA A 117 0.66 -1.85 13.37
C ALA A 117 1.34 -3.20 13.70
N TYR A 118 2.04 -3.80 12.73
CA TYR A 118 2.81 -5.03 12.94
C TYR A 118 3.93 -4.85 13.99
N GLY A 119 4.61 -3.70 13.99
CA GLY A 119 5.62 -3.36 14.98
C GLY A 119 5.09 -3.29 16.41
N ALA A 120 3.89 -2.70 16.60
CA ALA A 120 3.19 -2.66 17.87
C ALA A 120 2.74 -4.07 18.32
N ALA A 121 2.03 -4.81 17.45
CA ALA A 121 1.56 -6.16 17.73
C ALA A 121 2.70 -7.11 18.10
N ARG A 122 3.82 -7.07 17.35
CA ARG A 122 5.03 -7.83 17.68
C ARG A 122 5.55 -7.51 19.08
N THR A 123 5.62 -6.23 19.43
CA THR A 123 6.11 -5.79 20.74
C THR A 123 5.18 -6.28 21.87
N TYR A 124 3.86 -6.22 21.66
CA TYR A 124 2.86 -6.75 22.60
C TYR A 124 3.02 -8.26 22.79
N ALA A 125 3.18 -9.01 21.70
CA ALA A 125 3.40 -10.45 21.74
C ALA A 125 4.69 -10.81 22.51
N GLN A 126 5.78 -10.06 22.32
CA GLN A 126 7.03 -10.24 23.07
C GLN A 126 6.85 -10.03 24.57
N ILE A 127 6.18 -8.96 24.97
CA ILE A 127 5.89 -8.65 26.39
C ILE A 127 5.06 -9.76 27.03
N LEU A 128 4.08 -10.29 26.30
CA LEU A 128 3.21 -11.38 26.73
C LEU A 128 3.87 -12.78 26.63
N LYS A 129 5.11 -12.86 26.14
CA LYS A 129 5.87 -14.11 25.96
C LYS A 129 5.29 -15.06 24.89
N PHE A 130 4.49 -14.57 23.96
CA PHE A 130 4.04 -15.30 22.77
C PHE A 130 5.13 -15.29 21.69
N ASN A 131 6.27 -15.95 21.97
CA ASN A 131 7.49 -15.82 21.18
C ASN A 131 7.31 -16.29 19.72
N SER A 132 6.54 -17.37 19.47
CA SER A 132 6.26 -17.84 18.11
C SER A 132 5.48 -16.81 17.30
N ILE A 133 4.47 -16.20 17.92
CA ILE A 133 3.66 -15.13 17.30
C ILE A 133 4.53 -13.91 17.02
N ALA A 134 5.35 -13.49 17.98
CA ALA A 134 6.28 -12.37 17.79
C ALA A 134 7.27 -12.60 16.64
N THR A 135 7.74 -13.85 16.44
CA THR A 135 8.62 -14.21 15.32
C THR A 135 7.88 -14.08 13.99
N THR A 136 6.67 -14.62 13.87
CA THR A 136 5.89 -14.52 12.63
C THR A 136 5.50 -13.08 12.31
N LEU A 137 5.16 -12.27 13.32
CA LEU A 137 4.90 -10.82 13.13
C LEU A 137 6.16 -10.07 12.67
N GLN A 138 7.36 -10.49 13.12
CA GLN A 138 8.62 -9.92 12.63
C GLN A 138 8.87 -10.27 11.16
N GLU A 139 8.55 -11.50 10.72
CA GLU A 139 8.68 -11.90 9.32
C GLU A 139 7.83 -11.00 8.41
N THR A 140 6.56 -10.78 8.77
CA THR A 140 5.69 -9.85 8.04
C THR A 140 6.22 -8.41 8.08
N LEU A 141 6.60 -7.91 9.25
CA LEU A 141 7.18 -6.57 9.39
C LEU A 141 8.43 -6.36 8.50
N ASP A 142 9.23 -7.40 8.32
CA ASP A 142 10.41 -7.34 7.44
C ASP A 142 10.01 -7.30 5.96
N GLU A 143 8.90 -7.94 5.58
CA GLU A 143 8.33 -7.91 4.23
C GLU A 143 7.78 -6.50 3.93
N GLU A 144 6.97 -5.90 4.82
CA GLU A 144 6.49 -4.51 4.66
C GLU A 144 7.65 -3.50 4.53
N GLY A 145 8.69 -3.69 5.37
CA GLY A 145 9.90 -2.88 5.28
C GLY A 145 10.64 -2.99 3.95
N LYS A 146 10.58 -4.14 3.26
CA LYS A 146 11.16 -4.33 1.92
C LYS A 146 10.30 -3.66 0.85
N THR A 147 8.97 -3.82 0.92
CA THR A 147 8.03 -3.21 -0.01
C THR A 147 8.11 -1.69 0.07
N ASN A 148 8.12 -1.10 1.27
CA ASN A 148 8.32 0.34 1.44
C ASN A 148 9.63 0.84 0.82
N LYS A 149 10.74 0.10 0.99
CA LYS A 149 12.02 0.47 0.35
C LYS A 149 11.97 0.39 -1.17
N LEU A 150 11.28 -0.63 -1.71
CA LEU A 150 11.07 -0.76 -3.15
C LEU A 150 10.25 0.41 -3.70
N LEU A 151 9.12 0.74 -3.06
CA LEU A 151 8.28 1.88 -3.43
C LEU A 151 9.05 3.20 -3.38
N ASN A 152 9.85 3.42 -2.32
CA ASN A 152 10.69 4.61 -2.23
C ASN A 152 11.73 4.68 -3.37
N LYS A 153 12.31 3.55 -3.76
CA LYS A 153 13.23 3.48 -4.91
C LYS A 153 12.51 3.83 -6.21
N ILE A 154 11.36 3.24 -6.48
CA ILE A 154 10.53 3.52 -7.65
C ILE A 154 10.14 5.01 -7.67
N ALA A 155 9.65 5.55 -6.56
CA ALA A 155 9.28 6.95 -6.43
C ALA A 155 10.43 7.89 -6.78
N THR A 156 11.62 7.66 -6.22
CA THR A 156 12.76 8.58 -6.34
C THR A 156 13.53 8.43 -7.65
N GLN A 157 13.56 7.24 -8.25
CA GLN A 157 14.38 6.96 -9.45
C GLN A 157 13.60 7.04 -10.74
N SER A 158 12.28 6.76 -10.72
CA SER A 158 11.45 6.70 -11.93
C SER A 158 10.30 7.72 -11.85
N VAL A 159 9.34 7.50 -10.96
CA VAL A 159 8.04 8.18 -10.94
C VAL A 159 8.16 9.70 -10.77
N ASN A 160 8.74 10.15 -9.67
CA ASN A 160 8.77 11.59 -9.34
C ASN A 160 9.59 12.43 -10.34
N PRO A 161 10.78 11.96 -10.84
CA PRO A 161 11.49 12.67 -11.90
C PRO A 161 10.68 12.81 -13.19
N GLU A 162 9.97 11.74 -13.62
CA GLU A 162 9.14 11.77 -14.82
C GLU A 162 7.95 12.72 -14.66
N ALA A 163 7.22 12.64 -13.56
CA ALA A 163 6.10 13.53 -13.25
C ALA A 163 6.54 15.01 -13.23
N ALA A 164 7.68 15.31 -12.59
CA ALA A 164 8.22 16.65 -12.54
C ALA A 164 8.68 17.18 -13.91
N ASP A 165 9.18 16.32 -14.80
CA ASP A 165 9.62 16.70 -16.15
C ASP A 165 8.44 16.92 -17.10
N ALA A 166 7.39 16.11 -17.02
CA ALA A 166 6.17 16.24 -17.80
C ALA A 166 5.46 17.60 -17.58
N THR A 167 5.52 18.14 -16.37
CA THR A 167 4.89 19.39 -15.99
C THR A 167 5.75 20.64 -16.24
N ARG A 168 6.98 20.51 -16.78
CA ARG A 168 7.83 21.65 -17.12
C ARG A 168 7.26 22.44 -18.29
N PRO A 169 7.06 23.78 -18.18
CA PRO A 169 6.46 24.61 -19.24
C PRO A 169 7.13 24.50 -20.61
N GLY A 170 8.44 24.19 -20.64
CA GLY A 170 9.20 24.05 -21.90
C GLY A 170 8.96 22.73 -22.65
N LYS A 171 8.53 21.66 -21.98
CA LYS A 171 8.25 20.35 -22.62
C LYS A 171 6.86 20.39 -23.26
N VAL A 172 5.88 20.92 -22.59
CA VAL A 172 4.51 21.12 -23.12
C VAL A 172 4.53 21.95 -24.40
N LEU A 173 5.34 23.02 -24.44
CA LEU A 173 5.48 23.87 -25.63
C LEU A 173 6.21 23.13 -26.78
N ARG A 174 7.20 22.27 -26.51
CA ARG A 174 7.91 21.51 -27.55
C ARG A 174 7.03 20.45 -28.18
N GLU A 175 6.26 19.70 -27.41
CA GLU A 175 5.33 18.70 -27.91
C GLU A 175 4.20 19.32 -28.73
N ALA A 176 3.65 20.46 -28.29
CA ALA A 176 2.66 21.22 -29.05
C ALA A 176 3.23 21.74 -30.39
N VAL A 177 4.49 22.21 -30.41
CA VAL A 177 5.15 22.67 -31.64
C VAL A 177 5.45 21.52 -32.59
N VAL A 178 5.89 20.36 -32.08
CA VAL A 178 6.14 19.15 -32.90
C VAL A 178 4.83 18.65 -33.51
N SER A 179 3.75 18.56 -32.76
CA SER A 179 2.45 18.14 -33.27
C SER A 179 1.91 19.08 -34.37
N VAL A 180 2.10 20.39 -34.22
CA VAL A 180 1.70 21.37 -35.24
C VAL A 180 2.53 21.25 -36.52
N LEU A 181 3.84 20.95 -36.39
CA LEU A 181 4.73 20.78 -37.55
C LEU A 181 4.44 19.47 -38.31
N GLU A 182 4.13 18.38 -37.61
CA GLU A 182 3.76 17.09 -38.23
C GLU A 182 2.44 17.18 -38.99
N THR A 183 1.45 17.91 -38.47
CA THR A 183 0.16 18.12 -39.14
C THR A 183 0.25 19.07 -40.34
N SER A 184 1.28 19.91 -40.43
CA SER A 184 1.48 20.84 -41.56
C SER A 184 2.21 20.23 -42.76
N HIS A 185 2.83 19.04 -42.63
CA HIS A 185 3.52 18.33 -43.72
C HIS A 185 2.66 17.28 -44.44
N THR A 186 1.37 17.14 -44.06
CA THR A 186 0.42 16.15 -44.59
C THR A 186 -0.67 16.77 -45.47
N LYS A 187 -0.42 17.98 -46.02
CA LYS A 187 -1.29 18.61 -47.05
C LYS A 187 -0.59 18.83 -48.37
#